data_be8d755f166a95a26064840a7a34c160
#
_entry.id   be8d755f166a95a26064840a7a34c160
#
_cell.length_a   1.000
_cell.length_b   1.000
_cell.length_c   1.000
_cell.angle_alpha   90.00
_cell.angle_beta   90.00
_cell.angle_gamma   90.00
#
_symmetry.space_group_name_H-M   'P 1'
#
loop_
_entity.id
_entity.type
_entity.pdbx_description
1 polymer ?
#
loop_
_entity_poly.entity_id
_entity_poly.type
_entity_poly.pdbx_seq_one_letter_code
_entity_poly.pdbx_strand_id
1 'polypeptide(L)'
;MAANGVGLSDIASYLNDNKIKTPSSLKRKNPNSKMRYNEEWTTSSVKKILKNRMYTGDMVQSTQTKVNYKSKKKKSLPKSNWDIVPGTHEPLVDKLTFERIQGNVKRTNVSVSNREKRLFENLLFCKECGNALTITYRKNHNYWTINC
;
A
#
# COMPACT_ATOMS: atom_id res chain seq x y z
N MET A 1 -5.29 -7.68 12.80
CA MET A 1 -3.93 -7.12 12.60
C MET A 1 -3.98 -5.72 11.98
N ALA A 2 -4.36 -5.55 10.71
CA ALA A 2 -4.36 -4.23 10.05
C ALA A 2 -5.26 -3.18 10.74
N ALA A 3 -6.43 -3.56 11.25
CA ALA A 3 -7.32 -2.67 12.01
C ALA A 3 -6.70 -2.18 13.33
N ASN A 4 -5.79 -2.95 13.89
CA ASN A 4 -5.05 -2.63 15.13
C ASN A 4 -3.74 -1.86 14.85
N GLY A 5 -3.52 -1.39 13.62
CA GLY A 5 -2.36 -0.59 13.26
C GLY A 5 -1.06 -1.36 13.00
N VAL A 6 -1.12 -2.70 12.92
CA VAL A 6 0.06 -3.52 12.58
C VAL A 6 0.56 -3.18 11.19
N GLY A 7 1.87 -3.03 11.03
CA GLY A 7 2.53 -2.67 9.78
C GLY A 7 2.33 -3.71 8.67
N LEU A 8 2.35 -3.26 7.41
CA LEU A 8 2.19 -4.16 6.25
C LEU A 8 3.31 -5.21 6.17
N SER A 9 4.53 -4.82 6.59
CA SER A 9 5.70 -5.72 6.64
C SER A 9 5.48 -6.83 7.66
N ASP A 10 5.05 -6.45 8.87
CA ASP A 10 4.84 -7.38 9.97
C ASP A 10 3.70 -8.35 9.67
N ILE A 11 2.63 -7.87 8.99
CA ILE A 11 1.55 -8.72 8.51
C ILE A 11 2.07 -9.72 7.47
N ALA A 12 2.92 -9.29 6.52
CA ALA A 12 3.48 -10.17 5.50
C ALA A 12 4.39 -11.23 6.13
N SER A 13 5.26 -10.83 7.08
CA SER A 13 6.12 -11.76 7.83
C SER A 13 5.29 -12.77 8.60
N TYR A 14 4.29 -12.32 9.35
CA TYR A 14 3.39 -13.21 10.09
C TYR A 14 2.71 -14.26 9.20
N LEU A 15 2.24 -13.85 8.00
CA LEU A 15 1.59 -14.76 7.05
C LEU A 15 2.58 -15.80 6.49
N ASN A 16 3.84 -15.40 6.27
CA ASN A 16 4.92 -16.29 5.80
C ASN A 16 5.36 -17.27 6.90
N ASP A 17 5.56 -16.78 8.11
CA ASP A 17 5.96 -17.59 9.28
C ASP A 17 4.92 -18.68 9.59
N ASN A 18 3.64 -18.34 9.45
CA ASN A 18 2.53 -19.29 9.61
C ASN A 18 2.26 -20.13 8.34
N LYS A 19 3.10 -20.02 7.30
CA LYS A 19 3.00 -20.78 6.04
C LYS A 19 1.63 -20.68 5.36
N ILE A 20 0.96 -19.53 5.51
CA ILE A 20 -0.34 -19.26 4.88
C ILE A 20 -0.12 -19.07 3.38
N LYS A 21 -0.75 -19.90 2.56
CA LYS A 21 -0.60 -19.85 1.10
C LYS A 21 -1.14 -18.54 0.51
N THR A 22 -0.41 -17.99 -0.46
CA THR A 22 -0.87 -16.80 -1.19
C THR A 22 -2.03 -17.16 -2.14
N PRO A 23 -2.91 -16.20 -2.49
CA PRO A 23 -3.97 -16.46 -3.48
C PRO A 23 -3.44 -16.89 -4.85
N SER A 24 -2.23 -16.45 -5.22
CA SER A 24 -1.58 -16.87 -6.47
C SER A 24 -1.12 -18.32 -6.41
N SER A 25 -0.56 -18.78 -5.30
CA SER A 25 -0.15 -20.19 -5.13
C SER A 25 -1.34 -21.13 -5.11
N LEU A 26 -2.48 -20.71 -4.53
CA LEU A 26 -3.73 -21.50 -4.55
C LEU A 26 -4.34 -21.62 -5.94
N LYS A 27 -4.16 -20.60 -6.80
CA LYS A 27 -4.66 -20.62 -8.19
C LYS A 27 -3.79 -21.41 -9.15
N ARG A 28 -2.64 -21.91 -8.71
CA ARG A 28 -1.72 -22.71 -9.54
C ARG A 28 -2.32 -24.07 -9.88
N LYS A 29 -3.08 -24.13 -10.96
CA LYS A 29 -3.67 -25.38 -11.47
C LYS A 29 -2.73 -26.14 -12.41
N ASN A 30 -1.76 -25.47 -13.03
CA ASN A 30 -0.87 -26.07 -14.01
C ASN A 30 0.60 -25.79 -13.65
N PRO A 31 1.40 -26.81 -13.30
CA PRO A 31 2.82 -26.66 -12.95
C PRO A 31 3.68 -26.12 -14.11
N ASN A 32 3.26 -26.35 -15.36
CA ASN A 32 3.98 -25.92 -16.56
C ASN A 32 3.60 -24.50 -17.03
N SER A 33 2.78 -23.77 -16.27
CA SER A 33 2.42 -22.41 -16.60
C SER A 33 3.65 -21.48 -16.51
N LYS A 34 3.90 -20.69 -17.56
CA LYS A 34 4.95 -19.65 -17.59
C LYS A 34 4.63 -18.46 -16.66
N MET A 35 3.48 -18.43 -15.99
CA MET A 35 3.13 -17.37 -15.06
C MET A 35 3.95 -17.48 -13.79
N ARG A 36 4.58 -16.38 -13.39
CA ARG A 36 5.27 -16.28 -12.10
C ARG A 36 4.23 -16.24 -10.98
N TYR A 37 4.29 -17.18 -10.08
CA TYR A 37 3.51 -17.21 -8.86
C TYR A 37 4.40 -16.82 -7.68
N ASN A 38 3.98 -15.83 -6.90
CA ASN A 38 4.64 -15.55 -5.64
C ASN A 38 4.12 -16.52 -4.59
N GLU A 39 4.99 -17.36 -4.08
CA GLU A 39 4.67 -18.27 -2.97
C GLU A 39 4.66 -17.55 -1.63
N GLU A 40 5.45 -16.49 -1.52
CA GLU A 40 5.54 -15.66 -0.31
C GLU A 40 4.65 -14.41 -0.36
N TRP A 41 4.17 -14.05 0.80
CA TRP A 41 3.48 -12.78 1.00
C TRP A 41 4.45 -11.62 0.96
N THR A 42 4.13 -10.61 0.19
CA THR A 42 4.86 -9.35 0.10
C THR A 42 3.99 -8.21 0.64
N THR A 43 4.61 -7.14 1.10
CA THR A 43 3.90 -5.92 1.51
C THR A 43 2.95 -5.41 0.43
N SER A 44 3.35 -5.56 -0.85
CA SER A 44 2.52 -5.17 -2.00
C SER A 44 1.28 -6.05 -2.16
N SER A 45 1.37 -7.36 -1.93
CA SER A 45 0.22 -8.27 -1.99
C SER A 45 -0.76 -8.00 -0.84
N VAL A 46 -0.26 -7.81 0.37
CA VAL A 46 -1.07 -7.42 1.53
C VAL A 46 -1.77 -6.08 1.27
N LYS A 47 -1.04 -5.07 0.79
CA LYS A 47 -1.58 -3.75 0.47
C LYS A 47 -2.70 -3.82 -0.58
N LYS A 48 -2.56 -4.67 -1.61
CA LYS A 48 -3.61 -4.86 -2.63
C LYS A 48 -4.90 -5.41 -2.01
N ILE A 49 -4.80 -6.40 -1.14
CA ILE A 49 -5.97 -6.98 -0.46
C ILE A 49 -6.65 -5.93 0.42
N LEU A 50 -5.89 -5.25 1.29
CA LEU A 50 -6.43 -4.25 2.20
C LEU A 50 -7.05 -3.03 1.50
N LYS A 51 -6.63 -2.72 0.26
CA LYS A 51 -7.20 -1.63 -0.55
C LYS A 51 -8.38 -2.05 -1.42
N ASN A 52 -8.68 -3.33 -1.49
CA ASN A 52 -9.74 -3.81 -2.37
C ASN A 52 -11.12 -3.62 -1.73
N ARG A 53 -11.88 -2.67 -2.25
CA ARG A 53 -13.22 -2.33 -1.79
C ARG A 53 -14.26 -3.47 -2.00
N MET A 54 -13.97 -4.42 -2.89
CA MET A 54 -14.88 -5.54 -3.11
C MET A 54 -15.13 -6.37 -1.84
N TYR A 55 -14.22 -6.35 -0.86
CA TYR A 55 -14.44 -7.04 0.41
C TYR A 55 -15.51 -6.40 1.31
N THR A 56 -15.97 -5.19 0.99
CA THR A 56 -17.08 -4.52 1.69
C THR A 56 -18.46 -4.79 1.07
N GLY A 57 -18.54 -5.73 0.13
CA GLY A 57 -19.79 -6.06 -0.58
C GLY A 57 -20.09 -5.16 -1.79
N ASP A 58 -19.20 -4.23 -2.12
CA ASP A 58 -19.37 -3.34 -3.26
C ASP A 58 -18.68 -3.89 -4.50
N MET A 59 -19.33 -3.88 -5.66
CA MET A 59 -18.70 -4.17 -6.96
C MET A 59 -18.03 -2.90 -7.48
N VAL A 60 -16.76 -3.00 -7.86
CA VAL A 60 -15.99 -1.88 -8.42
C VAL A 60 -15.57 -2.21 -9.84
N GLN A 61 -16.02 -1.42 -10.80
CA GLN A 61 -15.73 -1.57 -12.23
C GLN A 61 -15.07 -0.30 -12.78
N SER A 62 -14.72 -0.32 -14.08
CA SER A 62 -14.15 0.83 -14.80
C SER A 62 -12.90 1.43 -14.15
N THR A 63 -12.09 0.59 -13.44
CA THR A 63 -10.85 1.06 -12.80
C THR A 63 -9.73 1.37 -13.79
N GLN A 64 -9.83 0.84 -15.01
CA GLN A 64 -8.84 1.00 -16.08
C GLN A 64 -9.53 1.12 -17.44
N THR A 65 -8.96 1.90 -18.34
CA THR A 65 -9.36 1.97 -19.74
C THR A 65 -8.19 1.68 -20.68
N LYS A 66 -8.48 1.26 -21.90
CA LYS A 66 -7.45 1.17 -22.95
C LYS A 66 -7.10 2.56 -23.46
N VAL A 67 -5.82 2.79 -23.78
CA VAL A 67 -5.38 4.09 -24.34
C VAL A 67 -6.05 4.32 -25.70
N ASN A 68 -6.15 3.26 -26.53
CA ASN A 68 -6.93 3.22 -27.77
C ASN A 68 -7.31 1.75 -28.07
N TYR A 69 -8.18 1.52 -29.07
CA TYR A 69 -8.68 0.18 -29.39
C TYR A 69 -7.58 -0.77 -29.92
N LYS A 70 -6.54 -0.24 -30.59
CA LYS A 70 -5.41 -1.03 -31.13
C LYS A 70 -4.34 -1.34 -30.06
N SER A 71 -4.31 -0.60 -28.97
CA SER A 71 -3.27 -0.73 -27.96
C SER A 71 -3.62 -1.75 -26.88
N LYS A 72 -2.65 -2.59 -26.51
CA LYS A 72 -2.75 -3.45 -25.32
C LYS A 72 -2.47 -2.68 -24.02
N LYS A 73 -1.96 -1.43 -24.10
CA LYS A 73 -1.66 -0.59 -22.94
C LYS A 73 -2.95 -0.12 -22.26
N LYS A 74 -3.00 -0.29 -20.94
CA LYS A 74 -4.10 0.18 -20.09
C LYS A 74 -3.65 1.39 -19.30
N LYS A 75 -4.56 2.34 -19.08
CA LYS A 75 -4.39 3.50 -18.21
C LYS A 75 -5.35 3.38 -17.04
N SER A 76 -4.85 3.58 -15.83
CA SER A 76 -5.71 3.64 -14.63
C SER A 76 -6.56 4.90 -14.64
N LEU A 77 -7.82 4.75 -14.32
CA LEU A 77 -8.75 5.87 -14.15
C LEU A 77 -8.70 6.39 -12.69
N PRO A 78 -8.93 7.69 -12.49
CA PRO A 78 -9.10 8.25 -11.15
C PRO A 78 -10.32 7.63 -10.49
N LYS A 79 -10.32 7.58 -9.16
CA LYS A 79 -11.40 6.94 -8.38
C LYS A 79 -12.78 7.58 -8.58
N SER A 80 -12.82 8.87 -8.97
CA SER A 80 -14.05 9.58 -9.32
C SER A 80 -14.78 8.98 -10.54
N ASN A 81 -14.04 8.30 -11.41
CA ASN A 81 -14.58 7.70 -12.64
C ASN A 81 -14.81 6.18 -12.51
N TRP A 82 -14.74 5.65 -11.30
CA TRP A 82 -15.02 4.25 -11.07
C TRP A 82 -16.52 4.02 -10.93
N ASP A 83 -17.02 2.99 -11.58
CA ASP A 83 -18.39 2.54 -11.41
C ASP A 83 -18.47 1.65 -10.17
N ILE A 84 -19.18 2.12 -9.15
CA ILE A 84 -19.30 1.42 -7.88
C ILE A 84 -20.79 1.09 -7.66
N VAL A 85 -21.08 -0.20 -7.62
CA VAL A 85 -22.42 -0.72 -7.29
C VAL A 85 -22.37 -1.26 -5.87
N PRO A 86 -23.06 -0.64 -4.91
CA PRO A 86 -23.04 -1.08 -3.52
C PRO A 86 -23.91 -2.33 -3.30
N GLY A 87 -23.52 -3.17 -2.33
CA GLY A 87 -24.34 -4.27 -1.83
C GLY A 87 -24.62 -5.39 -2.83
N THR A 88 -23.68 -5.68 -3.73
CA THR A 88 -23.84 -6.74 -4.75
C THR A 88 -23.59 -8.14 -4.19
N HIS A 89 -22.93 -8.26 -3.06
CA HIS A 89 -22.62 -9.53 -2.41
C HIS A 89 -22.43 -9.34 -0.91
N GLU A 90 -22.43 -10.43 -0.16
CA GLU A 90 -22.21 -10.42 1.28
C GLU A 90 -20.82 -9.86 1.63
N PRO A 91 -20.71 -8.84 2.50
CA PRO A 91 -19.46 -8.25 2.88
C PRO A 91 -18.64 -9.19 3.78
N LEU A 92 -17.34 -9.33 3.48
CA LEU A 92 -16.40 -10.04 4.34
C LEU A 92 -15.87 -9.14 5.46
N VAL A 93 -15.92 -7.83 5.25
CA VAL A 93 -15.44 -6.80 6.19
C VAL A 93 -16.44 -5.64 6.19
N ASP A 94 -16.80 -5.15 7.37
CA ASP A 94 -17.65 -3.98 7.52
C ASP A 94 -16.98 -2.70 7.02
N LYS A 95 -17.78 -1.74 6.55
CA LYS A 95 -17.28 -0.49 5.96
C LYS A 95 -16.46 0.35 6.93
N LEU A 96 -16.85 0.39 8.21
CA LEU A 96 -16.12 1.15 9.24
C LEU A 96 -14.71 0.59 9.47
N THR A 97 -14.58 -0.73 9.59
CA THR A 97 -13.27 -1.40 9.71
C THR A 97 -12.43 -1.17 8.45
N PHE A 98 -13.04 -1.27 7.26
CA PHE A 98 -12.33 -0.99 6.01
C PHE A 98 -11.78 0.44 5.95
N GLU A 99 -12.58 1.45 6.29
CA GLU A 99 -12.16 2.86 6.30
C GLU A 99 -11.05 3.13 7.33
N ARG A 100 -11.15 2.55 8.52
CA ARG A 100 -10.09 2.60 9.55
C ARG A 100 -8.76 2.07 9.00
N ILE A 101 -8.79 0.93 8.31
CA ILE A 101 -7.61 0.34 7.68
C ILE A 101 -7.03 1.28 6.61
N GLN A 102 -7.88 1.92 5.77
CA GLN A 102 -7.40 2.86 4.76
C GLN A 102 -6.63 4.05 5.37
N GLY A 103 -7.05 4.55 6.51
CA GLY A 103 -6.34 5.58 7.26
C GLY A 103 -4.94 5.12 7.72
N ASN A 104 -4.84 3.91 8.22
CA ASN A 104 -3.58 3.32 8.68
C ASN A 104 -2.61 3.04 7.51
N VAL A 105 -3.13 2.46 6.41
CA VAL A 105 -2.31 2.15 5.22
C VAL A 105 -1.73 3.40 4.55
N LYS A 106 -2.37 4.56 4.66
CA LYS A 106 -1.82 5.84 4.18
C LYS A 106 -0.63 6.31 5.03
N ARG A 107 -0.67 6.07 6.35
CA ARG A 107 0.40 6.47 7.29
C ARG A 107 1.69 5.66 7.13
N THR A 108 1.63 4.44 6.61
CA THR A 108 2.80 3.56 6.44
C THR A 108 3.77 3.96 5.33
N ASN A 109 3.51 5.06 4.61
CA ASN A 109 4.49 5.63 3.68
C ASN A 109 5.61 6.44 4.38
N VAL A 110 5.50 6.63 5.68
CA VAL A 110 6.63 7.07 6.48
C VAL A 110 7.52 5.85 6.67
N SER A 111 8.61 5.76 5.94
CA SER A 111 9.67 4.82 6.24
C SER A 111 10.17 5.15 7.64
N VAL A 112 9.69 4.42 8.62
CA VAL A 112 10.33 4.38 9.93
C VAL A 112 11.64 3.64 9.69
N SER A 113 12.64 4.39 9.21
CA SER A 113 14.01 3.92 9.30
C SER A 113 14.24 3.70 10.80
N ASN A 114 14.76 2.54 11.18
CA ASN A 114 15.22 2.19 12.53
C ASN A 114 16.44 3.04 12.97
N ARG A 115 16.59 4.24 12.40
CA ARG A 115 17.61 5.20 12.81
C ARG A 115 17.10 5.97 14.04
N GLU A 116 17.98 6.21 14.96
CA GLU A 116 17.72 7.08 16.08
C GLU A 116 17.11 8.40 15.58
N LYS A 117 15.95 8.77 16.15
CA LYS A 117 15.30 10.03 15.82
C LYS A 117 16.25 11.17 16.18
N ARG A 118 16.57 12.02 15.24
CA ARG A 118 17.42 13.19 15.49
C ARG A 118 16.64 14.19 16.33
N LEU A 119 17.33 14.87 17.24
CA LEU A 119 16.76 15.80 18.22
C LEU A 119 15.82 16.85 17.59
N PHE A 120 16.09 17.31 16.37
CA PHE A 120 15.31 18.35 15.68
C PHE A 120 14.53 17.84 14.47
N GLU A 121 14.38 16.53 14.29
CA GLU A 121 13.66 15.96 13.16
C GLU A 121 12.16 16.28 13.30
N ASN A 122 11.58 16.89 12.26
CA ASN A 122 10.18 17.37 12.21
C ASN A 122 9.85 18.55 13.15
N LEU A 123 10.83 19.20 13.77
CA LEU A 123 10.63 20.37 14.61
C LEU A 123 11.00 21.68 13.91
N LEU A 124 11.77 21.62 12.83
CA LEU A 124 12.23 22.78 12.09
C LEU A 124 11.37 23.04 10.87
N PHE A 125 10.91 24.25 10.72
CA PHE A 125 10.11 24.71 9.58
C PHE A 125 10.77 25.93 8.92
N CYS A 126 10.65 26.03 7.61
CA CYS A 126 11.13 27.17 6.86
C CYS A 126 10.27 28.41 7.19
N LYS A 127 10.91 29.52 7.51
CA LYS A 127 10.22 30.78 7.82
C LYS A 127 9.50 31.36 6.59
N GLU A 128 10.03 31.13 5.40
CA GLU A 128 9.49 31.71 4.16
C GLU A 128 8.33 30.90 3.59
N CYS A 129 8.45 29.56 3.50
CA CYS A 129 7.45 28.70 2.85
C CYS A 129 6.64 27.84 3.83
N GLY A 130 6.97 27.81 5.13
CA GLY A 130 6.28 27.01 6.14
C GLY A 130 6.51 25.49 6.05
N ASN A 131 7.29 25.02 5.08
CA ASN A 131 7.57 23.59 4.92
C ASN A 131 8.54 23.06 5.98
N ALA A 132 8.39 21.80 6.36
CA ALA A 132 9.33 21.12 7.25
C ALA A 132 10.72 21.04 6.59
N LEU A 133 11.75 21.41 7.34
CA LEU A 133 13.13 21.37 6.88
C LEU A 133 13.70 19.95 6.97
N THR A 134 14.43 19.55 5.93
CA THR A 134 15.10 18.25 5.87
C THR A 134 16.53 18.38 6.37
N ILE A 135 16.89 17.60 7.40
CA ILE A 135 18.24 17.54 7.96
C ILE A 135 18.97 16.36 7.35
N THR A 136 20.06 16.60 6.62
CA THR A 136 20.86 15.56 5.97
C THR A 136 22.30 15.61 6.46
N TYR A 137 22.83 14.46 6.87
CA TYR A 137 24.25 14.33 7.23
C TYR A 137 25.09 13.97 6.00
N ARG A 138 26.08 14.79 5.69
CA ARG A 138 27.04 14.53 4.62
C ARG A 138 28.29 13.84 5.16
N LYS A 139 28.30 12.50 5.10
CA LYS A 139 29.38 11.67 5.65
C LYS A 139 30.76 12.00 5.08
N ASN A 140 30.84 12.36 3.79
CA ASN A 140 32.12 12.68 3.13
C ASN A 140 32.78 13.97 3.65
N HIS A 141 32.01 14.86 4.28
CA HIS A 141 32.47 16.16 4.73
C HIS A 141 32.25 16.39 6.24
N ASN A 142 31.70 15.39 6.93
CA ASN A 142 31.44 15.41 8.37
C ASN A 142 30.64 16.61 8.86
N TYR A 143 29.65 17.08 8.08
CA TYR A 143 28.75 18.15 8.49
C TYR A 143 27.27 17.86 8.17
N TRP A 144 26.39 18.60 8.82
CA TRP A 144 24.95 18.56 8.62
C TRP A 144 24.49 19.66 7.68
N THR A 145 23.60 19.34 6.77
CA THR A 145 22.90 20.31 5.91
C THR A 145 21.42 20.35 6.29
N ILE A 146 20.88 21.57 6.34
CA ILE A 146 19.44 21.82 6.52
C ILE A 146 18.92 22.38 5.20
N ASN A 147 17.97 21.71 4.59
CA ASN A 147 17.42 22.09 3.29
C ASN A 147 15.91 22.28 3.41
N CYS A 148 15.44 23.30 2.71
CA CYS A 148 14.01 23.56 2.51
C CYS A 148 13.47 22.76 1.33
#